data_d06f5df779251c8eff61a8e44f970589
#
_entry.id   d06f5df779251c8eff61a8e44f970589
#
_cell.length_a   1.000
_cell.length_b   1.000
_cell.length_c   1.000
_cell.angle_alpha   90.00
_cell.angle_beta   90.00
_cell.angle_gamma   90.00
#
_symmetry.space_group_name_H-M   'P 1'
#
loop_
_entity.id
_entity.type
_entity.pdbx_description
1 polymer ?
#
loop_
_entity_poly.entity_id
_entity_poly.type
_entity_poly.pdbx_seq_one_letter_code
_entity_poly.pdbx_strand_id
1 'polypeptide(L)'
;MLTSIVGTNWGDEGKGRMVDLLSEKYDIVVRYQGGNNAGHTVINEKGKFVMNLMPSGICRENTVNILGPGIVIDLEHLYGEVRKLSEKGVAVTPQHLKISDRATICMPYHKLMDCLEEDRLLDKKFGSTRRGISPVYADKYMKKALRMGDLLHMECLEERLEDLVEWKNLTVEKGYGHEPIEAEEMLTWLQSYGEFFIPFICDTTEYLGNAIAEGKSIMFEAQLGALRDIDFGIYPYTSASTTLASYAPIGAGVPFAKLDESIGIMKAYSSCVGEGPFTCELFGDEAEELRTAGGEYGAATGRPRRVGGFDVVASRYGTKMQGCTYVALTKLDVLSYMDKIPVCVAYEVDGHRVETFPSGIEELNNAKPIYEYMPGFQCDISNCRTVDDLPKEALEYIRYIEKVIECPIKYVSVGAERDAYITMF
;
A
#
# COMPACT_ATOMS: atom_id res chain seq x y z
N MET A 1 10.67 7.35 -18.73
CA MET A 1 9.49 6.48 -18.52
C MET A 1 8.98 6.66 -17.11
N LEU A 2 7.69 6.93 -16.94
CA LEU A 2 7.03 7.18 -15.65
C LEU A 2 5.98 6.09 -15.41
N THR A 3 6.24 5.20 -14.45
CA THR A 3 5.42 4.00 -14.20
C THR A 3 4.91 3.99 -12.76
N SER A 4 3.62 3.76 -12.56
CA SER A 4 3.04 3.55 -11.23
C SER A 4 2.80 2.07 -10.95
N ILE A 5 3.18 1.60 -9.75
CA ILE A 5 2.90 0.25 -9.25
C ILE A 5 1.82 0.38 -8.17
N VAL A 6 0.64 -0.16 -8.44
CA VAL A 6 -0.55 0.03 -7.60
C VAL A 6 -1.24 -1.29 -7.26
N GLY A 7 -1.95 -1.32 -6.13
CA GLY A 7 -2.83 -2.44 -5.79
C GLY A 7 -4.21 -2.25 -6.40
N THR A 8 -4.80 -3.31 -6.92
CA THR A 8 -6.12 -3.25 -7.53
C THR A 8 -7.28 -3.52 -6.57
N ASN A 9 -7.03 -4.19 -5.44
CA ASN A 9 -8.06 -4.66 -4.53
C ASN A 9 -7.92 -4.04 -3.12
N TRP A 10 -7.88 -4.88 -2.06
CA TRP A 10 -7.86 -4.45 -0.65
C TRP A 10 -6.46 -4.16 -0.09
N GLY A 11 -5.39 -4.30 -0.88
CA GLY A 11 -4.01 -4.25 -0.44
C GLY A 11 -3.39 -5.64 -0.24
N ASP A 12 -2.11 -5.67 0.13
CA ASP A 12 -1.33 -6.91 0.34
C ASP A 12 -1.23 -7.84 -0.90
N GLU A 13 -1.39 -7.26 -2.10
CA GLU A 13 -1.31 -7.99 -3.38
C GLU A 13 0.11 -8.43 -3.76
N GLY A 14 1.14 -8.00 -3.02
CA GLY A 14 2.54 -8.30 -3.31
C GLY A 14 3.30 -7.22 -4.07
N LYS A 15 2.85 -5.95 -3.94
CA LYS A 15 3.49 -4.78 -4.61
C LYS A 15 4.98 -4.68 -4.35
N GLY A 16 5.42 -4.79 -3.10
CA GLY A 16 6.84 -4.64 -2.75
C GLY A 16 7.75 -5.59 -3.52
N ARG A 17 7.31 -6.84 -3.74
CA ARG A 17 8.05 -7.81 -4.57
C ARG A 17 8.13 -7.37 -6.02
N MET A 18 7.02 -6.90 -6.58
CA MET A 18 7.01 -6.42 -7.98
C MET A 18 7.83 -5.15 -8.14
N VAL A 19 7.81 -4.25 -7.15
CA VAL A 19 8.69 -3.06 -7.14
C VAL A 19 10.15 -3.49 -7.08
N ASP A 20 10.54 -4.40 -6.19
CA ASP A 20 11.92 -4.90 -6.12
C ASP A 20 12.35 -5.55 -7.45
N LEU A 21 11.51 -6.39 -8.03
CA LEU A 21 11.78 -7.05 -9.31
C LEU A 21 12.01 -6.03 -10.43
N LEU A 22 11.10 -5.06 -10.56
CA LEU A 22 11.11 -4.13 -11.68
C LEU A 22 12.06 -2.94 -11.48
N SER A 23 12.39 -2.59 -10.21
CA SER A 23 13.21 -1.41 -9.88
C SER A 23 14.61 -1.41 -10.50
N GLU A 24 15.10 -2.57 -10.94
CA GLU A 24 16.36 -2.66 -11.70
C GLU A 24 16.39 -1.83 -13.00
N LYS A 25 15.21 -1.57 -13.54
CA LYS A 25 15.02 -0.82 -14.80
C LYS A 25 14.78 0.68 -14.56
N TYR A 26 14.78 1.11 -13.29
CA TYR A 26 14.41 2.48 -12.93
C TYR A 26 15.55 3.19 -12.19
N ASP A 27 15.79 4.43 -12.58
CA ASP A 27 16.76 5.31 -11.94
C ASP A 27 16.26 5.78 -10.56
N ILE A 28 14.93 5.95 -10.41
CA ILE A 28 14.32 6.55 -9.22
C ILE A 28 13.07 5.76 -8.81
N VAL A 29 12.92 5.52 -7.50
CA VAL A 29 11.69 4.97 -6.89
C VAL A 29 11.10 5.98 -5.91
N VAL A 30 9.82 6.30 -6.06
CA VAL A 30 9.14 7.34 -5.27
C VAL A 30 7.96 6.74 -4.50
N ARG A 31 7.94 6.88 -3.18
CA ARG A 31 6.73 6.69 -2.36
C ARG A 31 5.94 7.99 -2.36
N TYR A 32 4.68 7.95 -2.77
CA TYR A 32 3.91 9.16 -3.06
C TYR A 32 2.67 9.35 -2.17
N GLN A 33 2.29 8.36 -1.34
CA GLN A 33 1.12 8.43 -0.47
C GLN A 33 1.21 7.45 0.71
N GLY A 34 0.33 7.62 1.70
CA GLY A 34 0.28 6.78 2.89
C GLY A 34 1.36 7.15 3.90
N GLY A 35 1.67 6.24 4.78
CA GLY A 35 2.66 6.37 5.84
C GLY A 35 3.22 5.01 6.26
N ASN A 36 3.43 4.78 7.55
CA ASN A 36 3.93 3.52 8.09
C ASN A 36 2.83 2.47 8.39
N ASN A 37 1.66 2.63 7.81
CA ASN A 37 0.48 1.78 8.05
C ASN A 37 0.46 0.49 7.21
N ALA A 38 1.23 0.41 6.13
CA ALA A 38 1.34 -0.78 5.30
C ALA A 38 2.79 -1.26 5.22
N GLY A 39 3.00 -2.56 5.37
CA GLY A 39 4.32 -3.18 5.25
C GLY A 39 4.52 -3.82 3.89
N HIS A 40 5.71 -3.71 3.34
CA HIS A 40 6.15 -4.49 2.21
C HIS A 40 7.43 -5.23 2.53
N THR A 41 7.53 -6.44 1.99
CA THR A 41 8.68 -7.31 2.20
C THR A 41 9.47 -7.42 0.91
N VAL A 42 10.77 -7.16 1.01
CA VAL A 42 11.76 -7.40 -0.04
C VAL A 42 12.67 -8.52 0.43
N ILE A 43 12.96 -9.49 -0.44
CA ILE A 43 13.89 -10.60 -0.17
C ILE A 43 14.94 -10.59 -1.27
N ASN A 44 16.20 -10.43 -0.89
CA ASN A 44 17.34 -10.47 -1.79
C ASN A 44 18.53 -11.19 -1.14
N GLU A 45 19.71 -11.15 -1.76
CA GLU A 45 20.94 -11.79 -1.27
C GLU A 45 21.41 -11.27 0.10
N LYS A 46 21.03 -10.04 0.49
CA LYS A 46 21.34 -9.45 1.82
C LYS A 46 20.33 -9.88 2.89
N GLY A 47 19.26 -10.59 2.50
CA GLY A 47 18.26 -11.15 3.40
C GLY A 47 16.84 -10.62 3.20
N LYS A 48 16.02 -10.79 4.24
CA LYS A 48 14.62 -10.34 4.26
C LYS A 48 14.52 -8.96 4.94
N PHE A 49 13.90 -8.01 4.25
CA PHE A 49 13.62 -6.66 4.72
C PHE A 49 12.11 -6.44 4.79
N VAL A 50 11.61 -5.99 5.92
CA VAL A 50 10.22 -5.54 6.09
C VAL A 50 10.27 -4.05 6.31
N MET A 51 9.71 -3.30 5.37
CA MET A 51 9.71 -1.84 5.34
C MET A 51 8.27 -1.31 5.31
N ASN A 52 8.05 -0.13 5.88
CA ASN A 52 6.77 0.55 5.87
C ASN A 52 6.86 1.90 5.15
N LEU A 53 7.82 2.73 5.51
CA LEU A 53 8.07 4.06 4.92
C LEU A 53 9.12 4.01 3.80
N MET A 54 10.19 3.26 4.02
CA MET A 54 11.29 3.20 3.07
C MET A 54 10.83 2.63 1.72
N PRO A 55 11.16 3.28 0.59
CA PRO A 55 10.87 2.73 -0.73
C PRO A 55 11.57 1.39 -0.97
N SER A 56 10.93 0.46 -1.71
CA SER A 56 11.50 -0.88 -1.96
C SER A 56 12.80 -0.85 -2.79
N GLY A 57 13.04 0.23 -3.53
CA GLY A 57 14.26 0.42 -4.30
C GLY A 57 15.53 0.68 -3.47
N ILE A 58 15.41 0.94 -2.15
CA ILE A 58 16.54 1.27 -1.28
C ILE A 58 17.61 0.17 -1.19
N CYS A 59 17.21 -1.07 -1.46
CA CYS A 59 18.12 -2.20 -1.48
C CYS A 59 19.04 -2.24 -2.71
N ARG A 60 18.88 -1.30 -3.67
CA ARG A 60 19.69 -1.20 -4.90
C ARG A 60 20.61 -0.01 -4.84
N GLU A 61 21.89 -0.22 -5.12
CA GLU A 61 22.95 0.77 -4.97
C GLU A 61 22.84 1.94 -5.98
N ASN A 62 22.28 1.70 -7.16
CA ASN A 62 22.18 2.69 -8.24
C ASN A 62 20.81 3.35 -8.35
N THR A 63 19.89 3.10 -7.42
CA THR A 63 18.54 3.65 -7.44
C THR A 63 18.39 4.75 -6.39
N VAL A 64 17.95 5.93 -6.80
CA VAL A 64 17.58 7.00 -5.88
C VAL A 64 16.17 6.76 -5.37
N ASN A 65 15.98 6.87 -4.06
CA ASN A 65 14.70 6.65 -3.40
C ASN A 65 14.15 7.96 -2.87
N ILE A 66 12.86 8.20 -3.05
CA ILE A 66 12.25 9.47 -2.68
C ILE A 66 10.99 9.24 -1.84
N LEU A 67 10.89 9.98 -0.74
CA LEU A 67 9.65 10.16 0.01
C LEU A 67 9.04 11.48 -0.47
N GLY A 68 7.97 11.40 -1.26
CA GLY A 68 7.33 12.55 -1.89
C GLY A 68 6.45 13.37 -0.93
N PRO A 69 5.93 14.53 -1.37
CA PRO A 69 5.10 15.42 -0.53
C PRO A 69 3.75 14.83 -0.12
N GLY A 70 3.30 13.77 -0.78
CA GLY A 70 2.04 13.09 -0.48
C GLY A 70 2.12 12.11 0.69
N ILE A 71 3.33 11.68 1.09
CA ILE A 71 3.52 10.76 2.22
C ILE A 71 3.45 11.48 3.57
N VAL A 72 3.08 10.74 4.62
CA VAL A 72 3.20 11.20 6.01
C VAL A 72 4.27 10.38 6.73
N ILE A 73 5.17 11.05 7.44
CA ILE A 73 6.43 10.47 7.93
C ILE A 73 6.45 10.45 9.47
N ASP A 74 6.41 9.26 10.04
CA ASP A 74 6.78 9.00 11.43
C ASP A 74 8.31 8.93 11.51
N LEU A 75 8.94 9.95 12.09
CA LEU A 75 10.39 10.09 12.12
C LEU A 75 11.07 8.97 12.92
N GLU A 76 10.49 8.60 14.06
CA GLU A 76 11.01 7.52 14.91
C GLU A 76 10.98 6.18 14.16
N HIS A 77 9.86 5.89 13.48
CA HIS A 77 9.71 4.68 12.70
C HIS A 77 10.69 4.64 11.52
N LEU A 78 10.81 5.74 10.77
CA LEU A 78 11.74 5.84 9.64
C LEU A 78 13.20 5.70 10.11
N TYR A 79 13.57 6.31 11.25
CA TYR A 79 14.88 6.16 11.85
C TYR A 79 15.19 4.70 12.19
N GLY A 80 14.20 3.99 12.76
CA GLY A 80 14.31 2.56 13.04
C GLY A 80 14.49 1.71 11.77
N GLU A 81 13.84 2.07 10.66
CA GLU A 81 14.04 1.38 9.36
C GLU A 81 15.44 1.64 8.81
N VAL A 82 15.93 2.88 8.85
CA VAL A 82 17.30 3.23 8.43
C VAL A 82 18.33 2.42 9.20
N ARG A 83 18.20 2.33 10.52
CA ARG A 83 19.11 1.54 11.35
C ARG A 83 19.13 0.06 10.98
N LYS A 84 17.96 -0.56 10.85
CA LYS A 84 17.83 -1.97 10.46
C LYS A 84 18.41 -2.27 9.07
N LEU A 85 18.27 -1.35 8.13
CA LEU A 85 18.88 -1.45 6.80
C LEU A 85 20.41 -1.36 6.89
N SER A 86 20.92 -0.39 7.64
CA SER A 86 22.37 -0.20 7.84
C SER A 86 23.03 -1.39 8.53
N GLU A 87 22.38 -1.99 9.53
CA GLU A 87 22.86 -3.21 10.22
C GLU A 87 22.99 -4.41 9.27
N LYS A 88 22.22 -4.42 8.17
CA LYS A 88 22.28 -5.44 7.10
C LYS A 88 23.15 -5.03 5.91
N GLY A 89 23.94 -3.97 6.05
CA GLY A 89 24.85 -3.51 5.00
C GLY A 89 24.19 -2.80 3.82
N VAL A 90 22.98 -2.24 4.01
CA VAL A 90 22.34 -1.35 3.03
C VAL A 90 22.66 0.08 3.42
N ALA A 91 23.43 0.79 2.59
CA ALA A 91 23.79 2.17 2.84
C ALA A 91 22.58 3.10 2.59
N VAL A 92 22.13 3.82 3.63
CA VAL A 92 21.11 4.85 3.52
C VAL A 92 21.77 6.21 3.71
N THR A 93 22.00 6.92 2.63
CA THR A 93 22.69 8.22 2.61
C THR A 93 21.83 9.26 1.88
N PRO A 94 22.10 10.56 2.02
CA PRO A 94 21.41 11.62 1.28
C PRO A 94 21.50 11.50 -0.27
N GLN A 95 22.45 10.72 -0.77
CA GLN A 95 22.54 10.39 -2.20
C GLN A 95 21.52 9.33 -2.62
N HIS A 96 21.23 8.37 -1.75
CA HIS A 96 20.33 7.24 -2.03
C HIS A 96 18.89 7.47 -1.58
N LEU A 97 18.66 8.31 -0.55
CA LEU A 97 17.35 8.68 -0.04
C LEU A 97 17.20 10.19 -0.04
N LYS A 98 16.09 10.68 -0.60
CA LYS A 98 15.67 12.08 -0.54
C LYS A 98 14.28 12.18 0.06
N ILE A 99 14.08 13.19 0.89
CA ILE A 99 12.81 13.43 1.58
C ILE A 99 12.30 14.80 1.18
N SER A 100 11.05 14.85 0.71
CA SER A 100 10.43 16.13 0.35
C SER A 100 10.32 17.06 1.56
N ASP A 101 10.76 18.28 1.41
CA ASP A 101 10.52 19.39 2.34
C ASP A 101 9.03 19.61 2.63
N ARG A 102 8.14 19.22 1.68
CA ARG A 102 6.68 19.34 1.78
C ARG A 102 6.00 18.12 2.39
N ALA A 103 6.71 17.02 2.65
CA ALA A 103 6.14 15.84 3.30
C ALA A 103 5.70 16.18 4.74
N THR A 104 4.59 15.61 5.17
CA THR A 104 3.99 15.92 6.49
C THR A 104 4.59 15.01 7.57
N ILE A 105 4.91 15.57 8.74
CA ILE A 105 5.40 14.81 9.89
C ILE A 105 4.21 14.20 10.66
N CYS A 106 4.24 12.89 10.85
CA CYS A 106 3.33 12.18 11.73
C CYS A 106 3.88 12.23 13.17
N MET A 107 3.37 13.17 13.95
CA MET A 107 3.77 13.41 15.33
C MET A 107 3.24 12.32 16.28
N PRO A 108 3.84 12.12 17.48
CA PRO A 108 3.36 11.15 18.46
C PRO A 108 1.88 11.30 18.83
N TYR A 109 1.39 12.53 18.92
CA TYR A 109 -0.02 12.80 19.22
C TYR A 109 -0.98 12.30 18.13
N HIS A 110 -0.57 12.17 16.88
CA HIS A 110 -1.41 11.57 15.85
C HIS A 110 -1.63 10.07 16.14
N LYS A 111 -0.58 9.36 16.57
CA LYS A 111 -0.69 7.94 16.99
C LYS A 111 -1.60 7.80 18.21
N LEU A 112 -1.45 8.69 19.19
CA LEU A 112 -2.30 8.73 20.38
C LEU A 112 -3.77 8.93 19.99
N MET A 113 -4.08 9.92 19.18
CA MET A 113 -5.44 10.21 18.74
C MET A 113 -6.08 9.06 17.96
N ASP A 114 -5.30 8.36 17.12
CA ASP A 114 -5.76 7.18 16.39
C ASP A 114 -6.10 6.03 17.35
N CYS A 115 -5.29 5.81 18.40
CA CYS A 115 -5.58 4.84 19.45
C CYS A 115 -6.85 5.20 20.23
N LEU A 116 -6.97 6.45 20.67
CA LEU A 116 -8.12 6.93 21.46
C LEU A 116 -9.43 6.80 20.69
N GLU A 117 -9.41 7.10 19.38
CA GLU A 117 -10.62 6.99 18.55
C GLU A 117 -11.01 5.50 18.33
N GLU A 118 -10.05 4.63 18.01
CA GLU A 118 -10.34 3.18 17.87
C GLU A 118 -10.88 2.58 19.18
N ASP A 119 -10.33 3.01 20.33
CA ASP A 119 -10.80 2.54 21.64
C ASP A 119 -12.20 3.08 21.96
N ARG A 120 -12.51 4.33 21.59
CA ARG A 120 -13.83 4.95 21.75
C ARG A 120 -14.91 4.25 20.92
N LEU A 121 -14.57 3.79 19.71
CA LEU A 121 -15.51 3.18 18.77
C LEU A 121 -15.95 1.77 19.18
N LEU A 122 -15.24 1.08 20.07
CA LEU A 122 -15.56 -0.26 20.55
C LEU A 122 -15.83 -1.24 19.39
N ASP A 123 -17.09 -1.74 19.32
CA ASP A 123 -17.52 -2.69 18.27
C ASP A 123 -17.67 -2.04 16.87
N LYS A 124 -17.69 -0.70 16.82
CA LYS A 124 -17.79 0.07 15.56
C LYS A 124 -16.43 0.52 15.01
N LYS A 125 -15.34 -0.03 15.55
CA LYS A 125 -13.98 0.30 15.12
C LYS A 125 -13.76 0.04 13.63
N PHE A 126 -12.90 0.85 13.02
CA PHE A 126 -12.52 0.70 11.60
C PHE A 126 -11.42 -0.34 11.37
N GLY A 127 -10.79 -0.83 12.43
CA GLY A 127 -9.63 -1.70 12.36
C GLY A 127 -8.36 -0.93 11.98
N SER A 128 -8.19 0.30 12.50
CA SER A 128 -7.00 1.12 12.29
C SER A 128 -5.73 0.38 12.69
N THR A 129 -4.65 0.69 11.99
CA THR A 129 -3.30 0.23 12.33
C THR A 129 -2.72 0.93 13.56
N ARG A 130 -3.42 1.92 14.11
CA ARG A 130 -2.98 2.76 15.24
C ARG A 130 -1.65 3.49 14.97
N ARG A 131 -1.43 3.87 13.70
CA ARG A 131 -0.23 4.56 13.23
C ARG A 131 -0.44 6.05 13.01
N GLY A 132 -1.61 6.57 13.37
CA GLY A 132 -1.91 8.00 13.29
C GLY A 132 -2.22 8.51 11.88
N ILE A 133 -2.55 7.63 10.93
CA ILE A 133 -2.70 8.00 9.51
C ILE A 133 -3.89 8.94 9.31
N SER A 134 -5.08 8.58 9.82
CA SER A 134 -6.26 9.45 9.68
C SER A 134 -6.08 10.80 10.39
N PRO A 135 -5.60 10.87 11.64
CA PRO A 135 -5.35 12.15 12.30
C PRO A 135 -4.33 13.04 11.58
N VAL A 136 -3.22 12.50 11.08
CA VAL A 136 -2.20 13.32 10.39
C VAL A 136 -2.67 13.84 9.03
N TYR A 137 -3.44 13.06 8.26
CA TYR A 137 -4.04 13.55 7.02
C TYR A 137 -5.13 14.59 7.30
N ALA A 138 -5.95 14.41 8.33
CA ALA A 138 -6.91 15.44 8.78
C ALA A 138 -6.19 16.76 9.07
N ASP A 139 -5.10 16.73 9.82
CA ASP A 139 -4.31 17.91 10.15
C ASP A 139 -3.64 18.56 8.95
N LYS A 140 -3.15 17.75 8.01
CA LYS A 140 -2.62 18.25 6.74
C LYS A 140 -3.64 19.13 6.01
N TYR A 141 -4.89 18.66 5.89
CA TYR A 141 -5.96 19.42 5.24
C TYR A 141 -6.50 20.57 6.09
N MET A 142 -6.49 20.45 7.40
CA MET A 142 -6.79 21.53 8.32
C MET A 142 -5.66 22.57 8.43
N LYS A 143 -4.51 22.34 7.80
CA LYS A 143 -3.31 23.20 7.87
C LYS A 143 -2.74 23.34 9.30
N LYS A 144 -2.84 22.26 10.08
CA LYS A 144 -2.42 22.14 11.48
C LYS A 144 -1.30 21.10 11.64
N ALA A 145 -0.50 20.89 10.61
CA ALA A 145 0.59 19.92 10.62
C ALA A 145 1.95 20.58 10.40
N LEU A 146 3.00 19.93 10.89
CA LEU A 146 4.39 20.23 10.56
C LEU A 146 4.80 19.47 9.29
N ARG A 147 5.70 20.08 8.53
CA ARG A 147 6.33 19.49 7.35
C ARG A 147 7.81 19.20 7.61
N MET A 148 8.40 18.34 6.81
CA MET A 148 9.84 18.04 6.91
C MET A 148 10.71 19.29 6.74
N GLY A 149 10.31 20.23 5.88
CA GLY A 149 11.00 21.52 5.69
C GLY A 149 11.04 22.39 6.95
N ASP A 150 10.10 22.23 7.87
CA ASP A 150 10.09 22.99 9.13
C ASP A 150 11.29 22.59 10.03
N LEU A 151 11.84 21.36 9.86
CA LEU A 151 13.04 20.91 10.56
C LEU A 151 14.31 21.67 10.16
N LEU A 152 14.31 22.35 9.02
CA LEU A 152 15.42 23.19 8.59
C LEU A 152 15.50 24.51 9.38
N HIS A 153 14.45 24.81 10.17
CA HIS A 153 14.28 26.02 10.98
C HIS A 153 13.82 25.65 12.40
N MET A 154 14.60 24.78 13.06
CA MET A 154 14.28 24.26 14.40
C MET A 154 14.05 25.37 15.44
N GLU A 155 14.72 26.51 15.28
CA GLU A 155 14.58 27.68 16.14
C GLU A 155 13.17 28.32 16.12
N CYS A 156 12.37 28.04 15.08
CA CYS A 156 11.00 28.53 14.93
C CYS A 156 9.94 27.54 15.37
N LEU A 157 10.32 26.34 15.83
CA LEU A 157 9.35 25.26 16.10
C LEU A 157 8.71 25.34 17.47
N GLU A 158 9.34 25.94 18.47
CA GLU A 158 8.84 25.95 19.84
C GLU A 158 7.46 26.64 19.93
N GLU A 159 7.37 27.91 19.54
CA GLU A 159 6.12 28.68 19.53
C GLU A 159 5.04 27.99 18.67
N ARG A 160 5.41 27.48 17.52
CA ARG A 160 4.47 26.77 16.63
C ARG A 160 3.97 25.47 17.22
N LEU A 161 4.80 24.75 17.97
CA LEU A 161 4.40 23.53 18.67
C LEU A 161 3.44 23.81 19.82
N GLU A 162 3.67 24.90 20.57
CA GLU A 162 2.75 25.34 21.62
C GLU A 162 1.34 25.56 21.06
N ASP A 163 1.21 26.33 19.98
CA ASP A 163 -0.05 26.56 19.28
C ASP A 163 -0.73 25.27 18.80
N LEU A 164 0.06 24.35 18.22
CA LEU A 164 -0.45 23.09 17.71
C LEU A 164 -0.90 22.16 18.84
N VAL A 165 -0.14 22.08 19.92
CA VAL A 165 -0.45 21.24 21.09
C VAL A 165 -1.65 21.79 21.85
N GLU A 166 -1.76 23.11 22.03
CA GLU A 166 -2.96 23.72 22.58
C GLU A 166 -4.21 23.32 21.81
N TRP A 167 -4.15 23.43 20.48
CA TRP A 167 -5.23 22.99 19.60
C TRP A 167 -5.54 21.49 19.74
N LYS A 168 -4.52 20.63 19.83
CA LYS A 168 -4.71 19.19 19.98
C LYS A 168 -5.34 18.82 21.31
N ASN A 169 -4.96 19.49 22.38
CA ASN A 169 -5.49 19.26 23.71
C ASN A 169 -6.99 19.59 23.84
N LEU A 170 -7.57 20.40 22.93
CA LEU A 170 -9.02 20.54 22.84
C LEU A 170 -9.73 19.19 22.56
N THR A 171 -9.10 18.32 21.76
CA THR A 171 -9.65 17.00 21.44
C THR A 171 -9.16 15.94 22.43
N VAL A 172 -7.88 15.92 22.75
CA VAL A 172 -7.26 14.90 23.60
C VAL A 172 -7.79 14.98 25.03
N GLU A 173 -7.75 16.16 25.65
CA GLU A 173 -8.21 16.37 27.02
C GLU A 173 -9.74 16.42 27.09
N LYS A 174 -10.36 17.34 26.34
CA LYS A 174 -11.80 17.64 26.48
C LYS A 174 -12.69 16.70 25.68
N GLY A 175 -12.20 16.17 24.57
CA GLY A 175 -12.93 15.23 23.76
C GLY A 175 -12.82 13.78 24.26
N TYR A 176 -11.60 13.33 24.48
CA TYR A 176 -11.33 11.95 24.91
C TYR A 176 -11.13 11.77 26.41
N GLY A 177 -10.95 12.85 27.18
CA GLY A 177 -10.70 12.79 28.62
C GLY A 177 -9.32 12.19 28.97
N HIS A 178 -8.37 12.31 28.06
CA HIS A 178 -6.99 11.85 28.26
C HIS A 178 -6.14 12.96 28.85
N GLU A 179 -5.02 12.62 29.47
CA GLU A 179 -4.03 13.60 29.94
C GLU A 179 -3.55 14.47 28.77
N PRO A 180 -3.32 15.78 29.00
CA PRO A 180 -2.87 16.69 27.96
C PRO A 180 -1.50 16.29 27.41
N ILE A 181 -1.25 16.69 26.16
CA ILE A 181 0.04 16.56 25.51
C ILE A 181 0.90 17.76 25.89
N GLU A 182 2.19 17.55 26.13
CA GLU A 182 3.14 18.60 26.46
C GLU A 182 3.96 19.00 25.21
N ALA A 183 4.05 20.30 24.92
CA ALA A 183 4.78 20.80 23.77
C ALA A 183 6.29 20.50 23.85
N GLU A 184 6.87 20.55 25.05
CA GLU A 184 8.27 20.24 25.30
C GLU A 184 8.62 18.79 24.95
N GLU A 185 7.72 17.84 25.22
CA GLU A 185 7.90 16.43 24.83
C GLU A 185 7.91 16.29 23.31
N MET A 186 7.05 17.00 22.62
CA MET A 186 6.98 17.00 21.14
C MET A 186 8.24 17.62 20.53
N LEU A 187 8.76 18.69 21.11
CA LEU A 187 10.00 19.32 20.69
C LEU A 187 11.20 18.38 20.89
N THR A 188 11.29 17.76 22.06
CA THR A 188 12.32 16.77 22.39
C THR A 188 12.32 15.60 21.41
N TRP A 189 11.13 15.12 21.04
CA TRP A 189 10.98 14.04 20.05
C TRP A 189 11.44 14.49 18.66
N LEU A 190 11.08 15.70 18.22
CA LEU A 190 11.56 16.26 16.95
C LEU A 190 13.08 16.43 16.90
N GLN A 191 13.68 16.91 17.97
CA GLN A 191 15.13 17.00 18.08
C GLN A 191 15.80 15.63 18.01
N SER A 192 15.27 14.66 18.76
CA SER A 192 15.85 13.29 18.87
C SER A 192 15.87 12.53 17.55
N TYR A 193 14.87 12.71 16.71
CA TYR A 193 14.72 11.95 15.45
C TYR A 193 14.81 12.83 14.21
N GLY A 194 14.38 14.09 14.28
CA GLY A 194 14.30 15.00 13.14
C GLY A 194 15.66 15.48 12.67
N GLU A 195 16.58 15.81 13.57
CA GLU A 195 17.92 16.30 13.23
C GLU A 195 18.70 15.32 12.34
N PHE A 196 18.52 14.03 12.55
CA PHE A 196 19.13 12.99 11.70
C PHE A 196 18.72 13.13 10.23
N PHE A 197 17.50 13.57 9.96
CA PHE A 197 16.95 13.63 8.59
C PHE A 197 17.24 14.95 7.88
N ILE A 198 17.74 15.98 8.55
CA ILE A 198 18.04 17.29 7.93
C ILE A 198 18.86 17.14 6.62
N PRO A 199 19.94 16.35 6.56
CA PRO A 199 20.71 16.19 5.32
C PRO A 199 19.96 15.49 4.17
N PHE A 200 18.84 14.82 4.45
CA PHE A 200 18.02 14.09 3.46
C PHE A 200 16.93 14.98 2.85
N ILE A 201 16.61 16.13 3.51
CA ILE A 201 15.52 17.02 3.10
C ILE A 201 15.94 17.88 1.92
N CYS A 202 15.11 17.91 0.88
CA CYS A 202 15.33 18.76 -0.29
C CYS A 202 14.01 19.08 -1.01
N ASP A 203 14.04 20.01 -1.96
CA ASP A 203 12.95 20.20 -2.92
C ASP A 203 12.92 19.03 -3.92
N THR A 204 12.12 18.01 -3.60
CA THR A 204 11.95 16.83 -4.46
C THR A 204 11.19 17.15 -5.74
N THR A 205 10.44 18.26 -5.80
CA THR A 205 9.72 18.71 -7.00
C THR A 205 10.72 19.17 -8.05
N GLU A 206 11.68 20.00 -7.66
CA GLU A 206 12.77 20.43 -8.54
C GLU A 206 13.63 19.24 -8.97
N TYR A 207 14.02 18.39 -8.00
CA TYR A 207 14.82 17.20 -8.29
C TYR A 207 14.18 16.28 -9.33
N LEU A 208 12.91 15.93 -9.12
CA LEU A 208 12.16 15.05 -10.04
C LEU A 208 11.87 15.75 -11.37
N GLY A 209 11.60 17.06 -11.36
CA GLY A 209 11.41 17.84 -12.58
C GLY A 209 12.65 17.79 -13.49
N ASN A 210 13.83 17.96 -12.91
CA ASN A 210 15.11 17.85 -13.62
C ASN A 210 15.35 16.43 -14.12
N ALA A 211 15.09 15.41 -13.29
CA ALA A 211 15.23 14.00 -13.68
C ALA A 211 14.31 13.62 -14.86
N ILE A 212 13.07 14.13 -14.89
CA ILE A 212 12.13 13.94 -16.01
C ILE A 212 12.69 14.61 -17.27
N ALA A 213 13.20 15.84 -17.18
CA ALA A 213 13.78 16.56 -18.31
C ALA A 213 15.03 15.86 -18.87
N GLU A 214 15.80 15.18 -18.01
CA GLU A 214 16.95 14.34 -18.39
C GLU A 214 16.55 12.97 -18.97
N GLY A 215 15.24 12.64 -19.01
CA GLY A 215 14.75 11.37 -19.52
C GLY A 215 14.94 10.19 -18.58
N LYS A 216 15.15 10.42 -17.28
CA LYS A 216 15.26 9.35 -16.27
C LYS A 216 13.99 8.55 -16.16
N SER A 217 14.15 7.26 -15.83
CA SER A 217 13.05 6.34 -15.54
C SER A 217 12.65 6.45 -14.07
N ILE A 218 11.36 6.68 -13.82
CA ILE A 218 10.82 6.88 -12.47
C ILE A 218 9.69 5.90 -12.21
N MET A 219 9.78 5.18 -11.09
CA MET A 219 8.75 4.29 -10.59
C MET A 219 8.07 4.93 -9.38
N PHE A 220 6.74 4.99 -9.41
CA PHE A 220 5.91 5.42 -8.28
C PHE A 220 5.35 4.20 -7.57
N GLU A 221 5.74 4.01 -6.32
CA GLU A 221 5.34 2.89 -5.47
C GLU A 221 4.18 3.29 -4.57
N ALA A 222 3.00 2.68 -4.79
CA ALA A 222 1.82 2.88 -3.97
C ALA A 222 1.80 1.98 -2.72
N GLN A 223 0.98 2.37 -1.76
CA GLN A 223 0.51 1.52 -0.66
C GLN A 223 -0.94 1.10 -0.87
N LEU A 224 -1.34 0.00 -0.21
CA LEU A 224 -2.72 -0.50 -0.21
C LEU A 224 -3.23 -0.81 -1.62
N GLY A 225 -4.53 -0.72 -1.83
CA GLY A 225 -5.17 -0.98 -3.11
C GLY A 225 -6.36 -0.06 -3.35
N ALA A 226 -6.96 -0.12 -4.54
CA ALA A 226 -8.04 0.78 -4.96
C ALA A 226 -9.23 0.78 -3.98
N LEU A 227 -9.56 -0.37 -3.39
CA LEU A 227 -10.70 -0.49 -2.46
C LEU A 227 -10.40 0.12 -1.07
N ARG A 228 -9.18 0.55 -0.82
CA ARG A 228 -8.78 1.29 0.39
C ARG A 228 -8.53 2.78 0.12
N ASP A 229 -8.84 3.26 -1.08
CA ASP A 229 -8.79 4.68 -1.44
C ASP A 229 -9.82 5.48 -0.64
N ILE A 230 -9.46 6.71 -0.25
CA ILE A 230 -10.32 7.54 0.58
C ILE A 230 -11.63 7.94 -0.12
N ASP A 231 -11.59 8.17 -1.42
CA ASP A 231 -12.74 8.65 -2.20
C ASP A 231 -13.47 7.52 -2.94
N PHE A 232 -12.73 6.52 -3.45
CA PHE A 232 -13.25 5.47 -4.33
C PHE A 232 -13.25 4.07 -3.69
N GLY A 233 -12.79 3.95 -2.46
CA GLY A 233 -12.79 2.69 -1.72
C GLY A 233 -14.09 2.41 -0.98
N ILE A 234 -14.05 1.40 -0.10
CA ILE A 234 -15.19 0.95 0.72
C ILE A 234 -15.36 1.82 1.97
N TYR A 235 -15.56 3.13 1.79
CA TYR A 235 -15.69 4.09 2.87
C TYR A 235 -16.79 3.67 3.87
N PRO A 236 -16.55 3.73 5.22
CA PRO A 236 -15.42 4.36 5.90
C PRO A 236 -14.21 3.42 6.17
N TYR A 237 -14.20 2.20 5.67
CA TYR A 237 -13.14 1.22 5.89
C TYR A 237 -11.96 1.41 4.91
N THR A 238 -11.51 2.65 4.78
CA THR A 238 -10.45 3.09 3.85
C THR A 238 -9.21 3.56 4.60
N SER A 239 -8.12 3.82 3.86
CA SER A 239 -7.03 4.68 4.32
C SER A 239 -7.47 6.15 4.19
N ALA A 240 -6.83 7.04 4.92
CA ALA A 240 -7.04 8.47 4.74
C ALA A 240 -6.21 9.09 3.61
N SER A 241 -5.69 8.27 2.71
CA SER A 241 -4.87 8.70 1.57
C SER A 241 -5.43 8.23 0.24
N THR A 242 -5.10 8.94 -0.84
CA THR A 242 -5.44 8.55 -2.20
C THR A 242 -4.47 7.46 -2.68
N THR A 243 -5.00 6.26 -2.93
CA THR A 243 -4.21 5.07 -3.32
C THR A 243 -4.14 4.85 -4.83
N LEU A 244 -4.73 5.76 -5.61
CA LEU A 244 -4.85 5.63 -7.06
C LEU A 244 -3.55 6.03 -7.79
N ALA A 245 -3.32 5.40 -8.96
CA ALA A 245 -2.20 5.71 -9.82
C ALA A 245 -2.25 7.18 -10.32
N SER A 246 -3.44 7.71 -10.57
CA SER A 246 -3.64 9.10 -11.01
C SER A 246 -3.12 10.14 -10.00
N TYR A 247 -3.00 9.78 -8.72
CA TYR A 247 -2.45 10.64 -7.69
C TYR A 247 -0.90 10.58 -7.64
N ALA A 248 -0.27 9.60 -8.27
CA ALA A 248 1.17 9.40 -8.17
C ALA A 248 2.00 10.64 -8.57
N PRO A 249 1.75 11.31 -9.70
CA PRO A 249 2.47 12.54 -10.02
C PRO A 249 2.23 13.66 -9.01
N ILE A 250 1.01 13.79 -8.49
CA ILE A 250 0.66 14.82 -7.48
C ILE A 250 1.37 14.53 -6.17
N GLY A 251 1.23 13.30 -5.67
CA GLY A 251 1.83 12.87 -4.41
C GLY A 251 3.36 12.80 -4.43
N ALA A 252 3.96 12.63 -5.62
CA ALA A 252 5.40 12.71 -5.82
C ALA A 252 5.93 14.17 -5.94
N GLY A 253 5.04 15.15 -6.20
CA GLY A 253 5.40 16.55 -6.34
C GLY A 253 5.66 17.02 -7.78
N VAL A 254 5.23 16.23 -8.77
CA VAL A 254 5.37 16.55 -10.21
C VAL A 254 4.00 16.50 -10.92
N PRO A 255 3.03 17.35 -10.50
CA PRO A 255 1.64 17.28 -10.99
C PRO A 255 1.50 17.55 -12.50
N PHE A 256 2.52 18.08 -13.13
CA PHE A 256 2.59 18.33 -14.59
C PHE A 256 2.98 17.08 -15.39
N ALA A 257 3.49 16.03 -14.73
CA ALA A 257 3.93 14.81 -15.39
C ALA A 257 2.73 13.88 -15.69
N LYS A 258 2.85 13.13 -16.78
CA LYS A 258 1.87 12.09 -17.15
C LYS A 258 2.52 10.72 -17.00
N LEU A 259 1.77 9.78 -16.45
CA LEU A 259 2.20 8.39 -16.39
C LEU A 259 2.21 7.79 -17.81
N ASP A 260 3.28 7.07 -18.13
CA ASP A 260 3.36 6.24 -19.33
C ASP A 260 2.67 4.90 -19.10
N GLU A 261 2.81 4.35 -17.88
CA GLU A 261 2.25 3.04 -17.50
C GLU A 261 1.69 3.06 -16.07
N SER A 262 0.61 2.30 -15.86
CA SER A 262 0.09 1.93 -14.55
C SER A 262 0.02 0.40 -14.47
N ILE A 263 0.83 -0.20 -13.58
CA ILE A 263 0.89 -1.64 -13.37
C ILE A 263 0.05 -1.99 -12.16
N GLY A 264 -1.08 -2.65 -12.41
CA GLY A 264 -1.95 -3.18 -11.35
C GLY A 264 -1.40 -4.47 -10.76
N ILE A 265 -1.23 -4.53 -9.46
CA ILE A 265 -0.86 -5.78 -8.78
C ILE A 265 -2.14 -6.41 -8.23
N MET A 266 -2.37 -7.68 -8.56
CA MET A 266 -3.59 -8.43 -8.27
C MET A 266 -3.25 -9.85 -7.83
N LYS A 267 -3.91 -10.38 -6.83
CA LYS A 267 -3.78 -11.80 -6.47
C LYS A 267 -4.68 -12.68 -7.35
N ALA A 268 -4.29 -13.90 -7.56
CA ALA A 268 -5.11 -14.92 -8.23
C ALA A 268 -6.34 -15.36 -7.40
N TYR A 269 -6.48 -14.87 -6.18
CA TYR A 269 -7.62 -14.99 -5.26
C TYR A 269 -7.76 -13.70 -4.47
N SER A 270 -8.76 -13.58 -3.60
CA SER A 270 -8.95 -12.36 -2.81
C SER A 270 -8.48 -12.53 -1.37
N SER A 271 -7.89 -11.47 -0.81
CA SER A 271 -7.63 -11.38 0.62
C SER A 271 -7.84 -9.95 1.13
N CYS A 272 -8.23 -9.84 2.39
CA CYS A 272 -8.53 -8.57 3.02
C CYS A 272 -7.96 -8.52 4.44
N VAL A 273 -7.36 -7.39 4.81
CA VAL A 273 -6.96 -7.07 6.18
C VAL A 273 -7.83 -5.93 6.67
N GLY A 274 -8.25 -6.00 7.93
CA GLY A 274 -9.11 -5.00 8.56
C GLY A 274 -10.60 -5.27 8.38
N GLU A 275 -11.39 -4.33 8.83
CA GLU A 275 -12.84 -4.42 8.86
C GLU A 275 -13.47 -3.98 7.52
N GLY A 276 -14.77 -4.08 7.45
CA GLY A 276 -15.57 -3.67 6.29
C GLY A 276 -16.00 -4.84 5.39
N PRO A 277 -16.84 -4.56 4.38
CA PRO A 277 -17.37 -5.58 3.48
C PRO A 277 -16.28 -6.25 2.66
N PHE A 278 -16.39 -7.57 2.57
CA PHE A 278 -15.54 -8.44 1.76
C PHE A 278 -16.44 -9.53 1.16
N THR A 279 -17.15 -9.18 0.10
CA THR A 279 -18.29 -9.96 -0.41
C THR A 279 -17.92 -11.39 -0.81
N CYS A 280 -16.73 -11.60 -1.38
CA CYS A 280 -16.26 -12.92 -1.80
C CYS A 280 -15.63 -13.75 -0.67
N GLU A 281 -15.87 -13.44 0.61
CA GLU A 281 -15.27 -14.13 1.74
C GLU A 281 -15.67 -15.59 1.80
N LEU A 282 -14.68 -16.48 2.00
CA LEU A 282 -14.85 -17.90 2.28
C LEU A 282 -14.79 -18.15 3.80
N PHE A 283 -15.42 -19.21 4.26
CA PHE A 283 -15.52 -19.56 5.66
C PHE A 283 -15.19 -21.05 5.89
N GLY A 284 -14.96 -21.43 7.15
CA GLY A 284 -14.70 -22.81 7.53
C GLY A 284 -13.41 -23.39 6.95
N ASP A 285 -13.42 -24.67 6.63
CA ASP A 285 -12.22 -25.41 6.20
C ASP A 285 -11.65 -24.89 4.88
N GLU A 286 -12.50 -24.50 3.94
CA GLU A 286 -12.09 -23.94 2.65
C GLU A 286 -11.29 -22.64 2.82
N ALA A 287 -11.71 -21.75 3.73
CA ALA A 287 -10.98 -20.53 4.05
C ALA A 287 -9.64 -20.82 4.75
N GLU A 288 -9.62 -21.80 5.66
CA GLU A 288 -8.41 -22.16 6.40
C GLU A 288 -7.36 -22.79 5.49
N GLU A 289 -7.79 -23.65 4.56
CA GLU A 289 -6.90 -24.26 3.57
C GLU A 289 -6.29 -23.21 2.65
N LEU A 290 -7.09 -22.27 2.12
CA LEU A 290 -6.59 -21.16 1.28
C LEU A 290 -5.66 -20.24 2.07
N ARG A 291 -6.01 -19.93 3.32
CA ARG A 291 -5.18 -19.11 4.21
C ARG A 291 -3.83 -19.73 4.48
N THR A 292 -3.80 -21.02 4.76
CA THR A 292 -2.57 -21.78 5.02
C THR A 292 -1.71 -21.88 3.76
N ALA A 293 -2.30 -22.26 2.63
CA ALA A 293 -1.60 -22.36 1.35
C ALA A 293 -1.01 -21.01 0.91
N GLY A 294 -1.77 -19.93 1.11
CA GLY A 294 -1.35 -18.57 0.76
C GLY A 294 -0.43 -17.91 1.77
N GLY A 295 -0.24 -18.48 2.98
CA GLY A 295 0.47 -17.82 4.07
C GLY A 295 -0.20 -16.49 4.46
N GLU A 296 -1.54 -16.45 4.45
CA GLU A 296 -2.34 -15.24 4.65
C GLU A 296 -2.46 -14.90 6.14
N TYR A 297 -1.32 -14.49 6.71
CA TYR A 297 -1.18 -14.02 8.09
C TYR A 297 -0.47 -12.68 8.11
N GLY A 298 -0.81 -11.82 9.07
CA GLY A 298 -0.18 -10.51 9.23
C GLY A 298 1.29 -10.64 9.58
N ALA A 299 2.18 -10.00 8.80
CA ALA A 299 3.63 -10.13 8.97
C ALA A 299 4.13 -9.68 10.37
N ALA A 300 3.47 -8.70 10.98
CA ALA A 300 3.85 -8.17 12.30
C ALA A 300 3.09 -8.83 13.47
N THR A 301 1.84 -9.22 13.25
CA THR A 301 0.92 -9.66 14.32
C THR A 301 0.57 -11.14 14.27
N GLY A 302 0.87 -11.83 13.16
CA GLY A 302 0.41 -13.20 12.92
C GLY A 302 -1.13 -13.34 12.77
N ARG A 303 -1.89 -12.22 12.78
CA ARG A 303 -3.35 -12.25 12.67
C ARG A 303 -3.77 -12.86 11.34
N PRO A 304 -4.70 -13.85 11.33
CA PRO A 304 -5.20 -14.42 10.10
C PRO A 304 -5.93 -13.37 9.25
N ARG A 305 -5.64 -13.36 7.96
CA ARG A 305 -6.35 -12.52 6.99
C ARG A 305 -7.64 -13.19 6.57
N ARG A 306 -8.64 -12.38 6.22
CA ARG A 306 -9.83 -12.83 5.52
C ARG A 306 -9.43 -13.21 4.10
N VAL A 307 -9.94 -14.34 3.61
CA VAL A 307 -9.64 -14.86 2.27
C VAL A 307 -10.92 -15.18 1.51
N GLY A 308 -10.86 -15.14 0.20
CA GLY A 308 -12.01 -15.38 -0.67
C GLY A 308 -11.60 -15.85 -2.05
N GLY A 309 -12.55 -16.32 -2.84
CA GLY A 309 -12.36 -16.60 -4.26
C GLY A 309 -11.94 -15.35 -5.02
N PHE A 310 -11.57 -15.52 -6.29
CA PHE A 310 -11.28 -14.37 -7.14
C PHE A 310 -12.55 -13.53 -7.34
N ASP A 311 -12.49 -12.26 -6.94
CA ASP A 311 -13.63 -11.34 -7.05
C ASP A 311 -13.56 -10.56 -8.35
N VAL A 312 -14.36 -10.93 -9.34
CA VAL A 312 -14.40 -10.27 -10.65
C VAL A 312 -14.92 -8.84 -10.55
N VAL A 313 -15.96 -8.62 -9.73
CA VAL A 313 -16.60 -7.31 -9.60
C VAL A 313 -15.64 -6.28 -9.00
N ALA A 314 -15.03 -6.66 -7.87
CA ALA A 314 -14.05 -5.82 -7.19
C ALA A 314 -12.77 -5.62 -8.02
N SER A 315 -12.26 -6.68 -8.65
CA SER A 315 -11.01 -6.63 -9.42
C SER A 315 -11.16 -5.80 -10.69
N ARG A 316 -12.28 -5.93 -11.42
CA ARG A 316 -12.58 -5.10 -12.60
C ARG A 316 -12.71 -3.63 -12.20
N TYR A 317 -13.43 -3.34 -11.12
CA TYR A 317 -13.56 -1.99 -10.59
C TYR A 317 -12.19 -1.40 -10.23
N GLY A 318 -11.40 -2.11 -9.43
CA GLY A 318 -10.08 -1.63 -9.02
C GLY A 318 -9.12 -1.42 -10.19
N THR A 319 -9.10 -2.33 -11.16
CA THR A 319 -8.30 -2.19 -12.38
C THR A 319 -8.67 -0.93 -13.16
N LYS A 320 -9.97 -0.64 -13.29
CA LYS A 320 -10.49 0.57 -13.94
C LYS A 320 -10.14 1.84 -13.16
N MET A 321 -10.32 1.84 -11.83
CA MET A 321 -10.00 3.01 -10.98
C MET A 321 -8.50 3.32 -11.01
N GLN A 322 -7.66 2.31 -11.07
CA GLN A 322 -6.20 2.46 -11.21
C GLN A 322 -5.76 2.86 -12.62
N GLY A 323 -6.65 2.80 -13.63
CA GLY A 323 -6.29 3.05 -15.01
C GLY A 323 -5.15 2.13 -15.48
N CYS A 324 -5.22 0.85 -15.12
CA CYS A 324 -4.15 -0.10 -15.38
C CYS A 324 -3.87 -0.26 -16.88
N THR A 325 -2.60 -0.13 -17.26
CA THR A 325 -2.12 -0.45 -18.61
C THR A 325 -2.02 -1.98 -18.77
N TYR A 326 -1.57 -2.65 -17.72
CA TYR A 326 -1.56 -4.11 -17.58
C TYR A 326 -1.48 -4.51 -16.10
N VAL A 327 -1.71 -5.79 -15.85
CA VAL A 327 -1.72 -6.39 -14.52
C VAL A 327 -0.54 -7.35 -14.34
N ALA A 328 0.00 -7.39 -13.12
CA ALA A 328 0.81 -8.48 -12.62
C ALA A 328 -0.04 -9.33 -11.66
N LEU A 329 -0.34 -10.56 -12.09
CA LEU A 329 -1.10 -11.53 -11.31
C LEU A 329 -0.15 -12.27 -10.36
N THR A 330 -0.41 -12.18 -9.07
CA THR A 330 0.44 -12.77 -8.03
C THR A 330 -0.18 -13.99 -7.39
N LYS A 331 0.66 -14.87 -6.81
CA LYS A 331 0.23 -16.03 -6.01
C LYS A 331 -0.66 -17.04 -6.75
N LEU A 332 -0.41 -17.25 -8.03
CA LEU A 332 -1.11 -18.30 -8.79
C LEU A 332 -0.78 -19.69 -8.24
N ASP A 333 0.47 -19.90 -7.81
CA ASP A 333 0.98 -21.11 -7.17
C ASP A 333 0.16 -21.56 -5.94
N VAL A 334 -0.42 -20.62 -5.23
CA VAL A 334 -1.24 -20.89 -4.04
C VAL A 334 -2.47 -21.76 -4.38
N LEU A 335 -2.98 -21.67 -5.61
CA LEU A 335 -4.15 -22.42 -6.07
C LEU A 335 -3.82 -23.85 -6.56
N SER A 336 -2.56 -24.26 -6.48
CA SER A 336 -2.06 -25.54 -7.01
C SER A 336 -2.70 -26.78 -6.39
N TYR A 337 -3.29 -26.67 -5.19
CA TYR A 337 -3.96 -27.78 -4.52
C TYR A 337 -5.42 -27.94 -4.92
N MET A 338 -6.03 -26.90 -5.48
CA MET A 338 -7.47 -26.87 -5.76
C MET A 338 -7.85 -27.75 -6.95
N ASP A 339 -8.94 -28.47 -6.80
CA ASP A 339 -9.62 -29.17 -7.88
C ASP A 339 -10.58 -28.24 -8.64
N LYS A 340 -11.15 -27.28 -7.93
CA LYS A 340 -12.04 -26.25 -8.45
C LYS A 340 -11.71 -24.91 -7.82
N ILE A 341 -11.50 -23.89 -8.66
CA ILE A 341 -11.16 -22.55 -8.23
C ILE A 341 -12.43 -21.71 -8.13
N PRO A 342 -12.82 -21.21 -6.94
CA PRO A 342 -14.00 -20.36 -6.77
C PRO A 342 -13.78 -18.98 -7.36
N VAL A 343 -14.71 -18.50 -8.18
CA VAL A 343 -14.71 -17.19 -8.81
C VAL A 343 -16.04 -16.49 -8.50
N CYS A 344 -16.00 -15.38 -7.78
CA CYS A 344 -17.17 -14.52 -7.54
C CYS A 344 -17.41 -13.66 -8.79
N VAL A 345 -18.35 -14.09 -9.63
CA VAL A 345 -18.61 -13.48 -10.95
C VAL A 345 -19.55 -12.27 -10.88
N ALA A 346 -20.37 -12.20 -9.84
CA ALA A 346 -21.33 -11.12 -9.61
C ALA A 346 -21.71 -11.10 -8.12
N TYR A 347 -22.44 -10.07 -7.71
CA TYR A 347 -23.09 -9.99 -6.41
C TYR A 347 -24.60 -10.10 -6.55
N GLU A 348 -25.26 -10.60 -5.50
CA GLU A 348 -26.69 -10.46 -5.28
C GLU A 348 -26.90 -9.36 -4.25
N VAL A 349 -27.58 -8.29 -4.65
CA VAL A 349 -27.97 -7.17 -3.78
C VAL A 349 -29.50 -7.02 -3.90
N ASP A 350 -30.21 -7.10 -2.78
CA ASP A 350 -31.66 -7.02 -2.71
C ASP A 350 -32.40 -7.94 -3.70
N GLY A 351 -31.85 -9.17 -3.91
CA GLY A 351 -32.39 -10.16 -4.81
C GLY A 351 -32.09 -9.92 -6.31
N HIS A 352 -31.28 -8.92 -6.63
CA HIS A 352 -30.87 -8.62 -8.00
C HIS A 352 -29.40 -8.97 -8.23
N ARG A 353 -29.09 -9.54 -9.39
CA ARG A 353 -27.69 -9.77 -9.83
C ARG A 353 -27.06 -8.43 -10.24
N VAL A 354 -25.91 -8.11 -9.62
CA VAL A 354 -25.14 -6.90 -9.84
C VAL A 354 -23.72 -7.27 -10.29
N GLU A 355 -23.26 -6.72 -11.40
CA GLU A 355 -21.93 -6.95 -11.97
C GLU A 355 -21.02 -5.70 -11.89
N THR A 356 -21.56 -4.58 -11.39
CA THR A 356 -20.83 -3.36 -11.08
C THR A 356 -20.57 -3.25 -9.60
N PHE A 357 -19.40 -2.74 -9.22
CA PHE A 357 -19.06 -2.58 -7.80
C PHE A 357 -19.97 -1.53 -7.15
N PRO A 358 -20.73 -1.90 -6.10
CA PRO A 358 -21.60 -0.95 -5.40
C PRO A 358 -20.82 0.17 -4.74
N SER A 359 -21.27 1.41 -4.83
CA SER A 359 -20.63 2.55 -4.19
C SER A 359 -21.10 2.77 -2.75
N GLY A 360 -22.27 2.23 -2.39
CA GLY A 360 -22.85 2.37 -1.06
C GLY A 360 -22.37 1.29 -0.10
N ILE A 361 -22.04 1.68 1.13
CA ILE A 361 -21.59 0.72 2.16
C ILE A 361 -22.69 -0.27 2.56
N GLU A 362 -23.95 0.18 2.59
CA GLU A 362 -25.10 -0.67 2.95
C GLU A 362 -25.35 -1.73 1.87
N GLU A 363 -25.23 -1.35 0.59
CA GLU A 363 -25.32 -2.29 -0.52
C GLU A 363 -24.20 -3.34 -0.45
N LEU A 364 -22.96 -2.93 -0.14
CA LEU A 364 -21.83 -3.82 0.03
C LEU A 364 -21.98 -4.77 1.23
N ASN A 365 -22.52 -4.28 2.36
CA ASN A 365 -22.79 -5.08 3.56
C ASN A 365 -23.86 -6.15 3.30
N ASN A 366 -24.84 -5.85 2.45
CA ASN A 366 -25.93 -6.75 2.10
C ASN A 366 -25.61 -7.64 0.89
N ALA A 367 -24.51 -7.37 0.18
CA ALA A 367 -24.11 -8.12 -1.00
C ALA A 367 -23.74 -9.56 -0.65
N LYS A 368 -24.25 -10.50 -1.45
CA LYS A 368 -23.89 -11.92 -1.40
C LYS A 368 -23.12 -12.30 -2.65
N PRO A 369 -22.08 -13.14 -2.56
CA PRO A 369 -21.33 -13.57 -3.72
C PRO A 369 -22.14 -14.55 -4.58
N ILE A 370 -22.06 -14.38 -5.90
CA ILE A 370 -22.51 -15.39 -6.87
C ILE A 370 -21.25 -16.05 -7.41
N TYR A 371 -21.04 -17.30 -7.02
CA TYR A 371 -19.88 -18.08 -7.40
C TYR A 371 -20.09 -18.92 -8.65
N GLU A 372 -19.08 -18.95 -9.50
CA GLU A 372 -18.82 -19.98 -10.51
C GLU A 372 -17.48 -20.65 -10.17
N TYR A 373 -17.30 -21.87 -10.66
CA TYR A 373 -16.10 -22.65 -10.39
C TYR A 373 -15.37 -22.97 -11.69
N MET A 374 -14.08 -22.63 -11.73
CA MET A 374 -13.20 -23.03 -12.84
C MET A 374 -12.45 -24.31 -12.48
N PRO A 375 -12.05 -25.12 -13.47
CA PRO A 375 -11.17 -26.26 -13.23
C PRO A 375 -9.86 -25.83 -12.55
N GLY A 376 -9.47 -26.52 -11.49
CA GLY A 376 -8.16 -26.38 -10.88
C GLY A 376 -7.10 -27.17 -11.68
N PHE A 377 -5.84 -26.90 -11.41
CA PHE A 377 -4.73 -27.53 -12.13
C PHE A 377 -3.95 -28.56 -11.29
N GLN A 378 -4.21 -28.70 -10.02
CA GLN A 378 -3.73 -29.74 -9.07
C GLN A 378 -2.28 -30.19 -9.30
N CYS A 379 -1.37 -29.24 -9.60
CA CYS A 379 0.03 -29.51 -9.77
C CYS A 379 0.89 -28.29 -9.34
N ASP A 380 2.11 -28.59 -8.91
CA ASP A 380 3.09 -27.56 -8.56
C ASP A 380 3.59 -26.84 -9.81
N ILE A 381 3.37 -25.53 -9.85
CA ILE A 381 3.81 -24.63 -10.91
C ILE A 381 5.01 -23.75 -10.52
N SER A 382 5.59 -23.96 -9.35
CA SER A 382 6.66 -23.10 -8.80
C SER A 382 7.93 -23.08 -9.68
N ASN A 383 8.14 -24.11 -10.48
CA ASN A 383 9.26 -24.24 -11.41
C ASN A 383 8.96 -23.77 -12.85
N CYS A 384 7.73 -23.36 -13.15
CA CYS A 384 7.38 -22.80 -14.45
C CYS A 384 8.08 -21.45 -14.65
N ARG A 385 8.66 -21.21 -15.83
CA ARG A 385 9.33 -19.96 -16.19
C ARG A 385 8.87 -19.37 -17.52
N THR A 386 8.18 -20.16 -18.30
CA THR A 386 7.60 -19.77 -19.60
C THR A 386 6.10 -20.07 -19.63
N VAL A 387 5.37 -19.49 -20.57
CA VAL A 387 3.94 -19.75 -20.77
C VAL A 387 3.68 -21.23 -21.11
N ASP A 388 4.59 -21.84 -21.84
CA ASP A 388 4.46 -23.24 -22.29
C ASP A 388 4.67 -24.26 -21.15
N ASP A 389 5.28 -23.85 -20.04
CA ASP A 389 5.44 -24.71 -18.85
C ASP A 389 4.14 -24.81 -18.03
N LEU A 390 3.20 -23.87 -18.21
CA LEU A 390 1.97 -23.83 -17.44
C LEU A 390 0.99 -24.96 -17.84
N PRO A 391 0.34 -25.63 -16.89
CA PRO A 391 -0.75 -26.52 -17.21
C PRO A 391 -1.89 -25.76 -17.89
N LYS A 392 -2.62 -26.46 -18.74
CA LYS A 392 -3.69 -25.90 -19.56
C LYS A 392 -4.72 -25.15 -18.70
N GLU A 393 -5.15 -25.73 -17.60
CA GLU A 393 -6.14 -25.17 -16.69
C GLU A 393 -5.66 -23.86 -16.03
N ALA A 394 -4.37 -23.77 -15.67
CA ALA A 394 -3.79 -22.53 -15.13
C ALA A 394 -3.75 -21.43 -16.19
N LEU A 395 -3.37 -21.77 -17.44
CA LEU A 395 -3.39 -20.81 -18.55
C LEU A 395 -4.82 -20.36 -18.89
N GLU A 396 -5.80 -21.27 -18.89
CA GLU A 396 -7.22 -20.94 -19.07
C GLU A 396 -7.72 -20.00 -17.95
N TYR A 397 -7.32 -20.23 -16.71
CA TYR A 397 -7.64 -19.36 -15.58
C TYR A 397 -7.05 -17.94 -15.76
N ILE A 398 -5.78 -17.82 -16.13
CA ILE A 398 -5.14 -16.53 -16.41
C ILE A 398 -5.90 -15.78 -17.52
N ARG A 399 -6.21 -16.48 -18.64
CA ARG A 399 -6.93 -15.88 -19.76
C ARG A 399 -8.37 -15.48 -19.41
N TYR A 400 -9.01 -16.26 -18.56
CA TYR A 400 -10.32 -15.90 -18.02
C TYR A 400 -10.24 -14.61 -17.20
N ILE A 401 -9.29 -14.50 -16.26
CA ILE A 401 -9.10 -13.28 -15.46
C ILE A 401 -8.84 -12.08 -16.38
N GLU A 402 -7.90 -12.18 -17.31
CA GLU A 402 -7.57 -11.13 -18.28
C GLU A 402 -8.81 -10.61 -19.00
N LYS A 403 -9.69 -11.53 -19.44
CA LYS A 403 -10.95 -11.19 -20.10
C LYS A 403 -11.93 -10.47 -19.19
N VAL A 404 -12.13 -10.97 -17.95
CA VAL A 404 -13.20 -10.43 -17.08
C VAL A 404 -12.80 -9.13 -16.39
N ILE A 405 -11.50 -8.86 -16.20
CA ILE A 405 -11.01 -7.56 -15.69
C ILE A 405 -10.80 -6.53 -16.81
N GLU A 406 -10.94 -6.92 -18.07
CA GLU A 406 -10.76 -6.08 -19.26
C GLU A 406 -9.37 -5.41 -19.33
N CYS A 407 -8.33 -6.10 -18.87
CA CYS A 407 -6.96 -5.58 -18.83
C CYS A 407 -5.96 -6.71 -19.08
N PRO A 408 -4.93 -6.52 -19.93
CA PRO A 408 -3.95 -7.54 -20.20
C PRO A 408 -3.12 -7.90 -18.96
N ILE A 409 -2.79 -9.19 -18.81
CA ILE A 409 -1.91 -9.69 -17.76
C ILE A 409 -0.52 -9.90 -18.36
N LYS A 410 0.45 -9.11 -17.92
CA LYS A 410 1.83 -9.15 -18.42
C LYS A 410 2.75 -10.06 -17.61
N TYR A 411 2.57 -10.07 -16.30
CA TYR A 411 3.39 -10.87 -15.39
C TYR A 411 2.51 -11.80 -14.56
N VAL A 412 2.95 -13.04 -14.36
CA VAL A 412 2.30 -14.04 -13.51
C VAL A 412 3.33 -14.59 -12.53
N SER A 413 3.07 -14.44 -11.24
CA SER A 413 3.92 -15.01 -10.20
C SER A 413 3.49 -16.45 -9.89
N VAL A 414 4.46 -17.37 -9.93
CA VAL A 414 4.29 -18.80 -9.73
C VAL A 414 5.01 -19.35 -8.50
N GLY A 415 5.50 -18.48 -7.63
CA GLY A 415 6.18 -18.86 -6.39
C GLY A 415 6.64 -17.65 -5.59
N ALA A 416 7.28 -17.87 -4.45
CA ALA A 416 7.79 -16.81 -3.55
C ALA A 416 9.14 -16.25 -3.99
N GLU A 417 9.94 -17.00 -4.74
CA GLU A 417 11.28 -16.66 -5.20
C GLU A 417 11.25 -15.45 -6.13
N ARG A 418 12.32 -14.65 -6.15
CA ARG A 418 12.40 -13.42 -6.95
C ARG A 418 12.21 -13.68 -8.44
N ASP A 419 12.75 -14.78 -8.95
CA ASP A 419 12.69 -15.21 -10.35
C ASP A 419 11.46 -16.07 -10.68
N ALA A 420 10.62 -16.40 -9.68
CA ALA A 420 9.43 -17.23 -9.86
C ALA A 420 8.26 -16.42 -10.47
N TYR A 421 8.46 -15.95 -11.69
CA TYR A 421 7.43 -15.29 -12.49
C TYR A 421 7.57 -15.60 -13.98
N ILE A 422 6.45 -15.47 -14.67
CA ILE A 422 6.35 -15.67 -16.14
C ILE A 422 5.97 -14.33 -16.77
N THR A 423 6.65 -13.96 -17.86
CA THR A 423 6.23 -12.85 -18.72
C THR A 423 5.36 -13.40 -19.83
N MET A 424 4.13 -12.89 -19.95
CA MET A 424 3.11 -13.40 -20.86
C MET A 424 3.28 -12.86 -22.30
N PHE A 425 3.86 -11.65 -22.46
CA PHE A 425 4.14 -10.99 -23.73
C PHE A 425 5.22 -9.91 -23.63
#